data_adec10b7cb53e0d9304701053b2af7a7
#
_entry.id   adec10b7cb53e0d9304701053b2af7a7
#
_cell.length_a   1.000
_cell.length_b   1.000
_cell.length_c   1.000
_cell.angle_alpha   90.00
_cell.angle_beta   90.00
_cell.angle_gamma   90.00
#
_symmetry.space_group_name_H-M   'P 1'
#
loop_
_entity.id
_entity.type
_entity.pdbx_description
1 polymer ?
#
loop_
_entity_poly.entity_id
_entity_poly.type
_entity_poly.pdbx_seq_one_letter_code
_entity_poly.pdbx_strand_id
1 'polypeptide(L)'
;MPGAEDEERESLQEVLDYEAGRIALEKTDDIEDEGAGGVSRDNDFGGSGYVSQAAADMERIMTQIAGDAAYMQYDEELTDELQREADKIRYGNAHRGIHVHINRMSYVEPAYMELYQKVAPPLLLISKRLQKQIAQILKDYRDGGKLDNLPFGKRINPRNIYHNDGKFFYKLKLPQDLIGIAVAVLNDESGSMSCSDRITYARSSSIILYDFCKGLDIPIAIYGHTEEDNVELYAYAEFDSIDNKDQYRLMDMSARGGNRDGAALRYVAERLMTRPEPIKLLIITSDGQPAACGYYGTEAEADLRGIKQEYTRKGIKFFAAAIGNDKENIQRIYMDGFLDITNLEKLPVNLGKLIIQQIKNNIAA
;
A
#
# COMPACT_ATOMS: atom_id res chain seq x y z
N MET A 1 -10.46 2.74 19.43
CA MET A 1 -9.43 3.35 20.30
C MET A 1 -8.11 3.30 19.54
N PRO A 2 -7.54 4.41 19.08
CA PRO A 2 -6.32 4.38 18.23
C PRO A 2 -5.01 4.07 18.97
N GLY A 3 -5.01 3.73 20.23
CA GLY A 3 -3.79 3.47 20.99
C GLY A 3 -3.42 2.00 21.20
N ALA A 4 -4.33 1.07 20.95
CA ALA A 4 -4.07 -0.35 21.24
C ALA A 4 -3.22 -1.02 20.13
N GLU A 5 -3.40 -0.62 18.87
CA GLU A 5 -2.66 -1.19 17.74
C GLU A 5 -1.22 -0.65 17.65
N ASP A 6 -1.00 0.59 18.06
CA ASP A 6 0.35 1.18 18.12
C ASP A 6 1.13 0.61 19.31
N GLU A 7 0.48 0.39 20.47
CA GLU A 7 1.09 -0.29 21.61
C GLU A 7 1.39 -1.77 21.31
N GLU A 8 0.54 -2.45 20.54
CA GLU A 8 0.79 -3.83 20.09
C GLU A 8 1.97 -3.91 19.11
N ARG A 9 2.07 -2.96 18.17
CA ARG A 9 3.19 -2.87 17.23
C ARG A 9 4.51 -2.53 17.92
N GLU A 10 4.51 -1.58 18.86
CA GLU A 10 5.69 -1.26 19.67
C GLU A 10 6.10 -2.47 20.54
N SER A 11 5.15 -3.17 21.16
CA SER A 11 5.44 -4.37 21.95
C SER A 11 5.98 -5.51 21.10
N LEU A 12 5.47 -5.69 19.87
CA LEU A 12 5.98 -6.68 18.93
C LEU A 12 7.41 -6.35 18.50
N GLN A 13 7.68 -5.09 18.20
CA GLN A 13 9.01 -4.63 17.82
C GLN A 13 10.02 -4.83 18.98
N GLU A 14 9.64 -4.52 20.22
CA GLU A 14 10.46 -4.78 21.40
C GLU A 14 10.75 -6.27 21.59
N VAL A 15 9.76 -7.16 21.35
CA VAL A 15 9.96 -8.62 21.42
C VAL A 15 10.90 -9.10 20.34
N LEU A 16 10.75 -8.60 19.10
CA LEU A 16 11.61 -8.94 17.98
C LEU A 16 13.06 -8.50 18.24
N ASP A 17 13.25 -7.29 18.76
CA ASP A 17 14.58 -6.77 19.09
C ASP A 17 15.21 -7.52 20.27
N TYR A 18 14.41 -7.94 21.25
CA TYR A 18 14.85 -8.77 22.37
C TYR A 18 15.26 -10.17 21.91
N GLU A 19 14.49 -10.84 21.06
CA GLU A 19 14.83 -12.17 20.53
C GLU A 19 16.06 -12.13 19.62
N ALA A 20 16.19 -11.10 18.77
CA ALA A 20 17.38 -10.87 17.97
C ALA A 20 18.64 -10.70 18.84
N GLY A 21 18.52 -9.93 19.94
CA GLY A 21 19.60 -9.76 20.92
C GLY A 21 19.95 -11.05 21.65
N ARG A 22 18.95 -11.88 22.00
CA ARG A 22 19.17 -13.17 22.70
C ARG A 22 19.92 -14.16 21.82
N ILE A 23 19.54 -14.29 20.54
CA ILE A 23 20.23 -15.20 19.59
C ILE A 23 21.68 -14.77 19.37
N ALA A 24 21.96 -13.46 19.36
CA ALA A 24 23.32 -12.94 19.27
C ALA A 24 24.16 -13.27 20.52
N LEU A 25 23.57 -13.18 21.70
CA LEU A 25 24.22 -13.50 22.99
C LEU A 25 24.48 -15.01 23.19
N GLU A 26 23.52 -15.87 22.85
CA GLU A 26 23.66 -17.33 22.97
C GLU A 26 24.80 -17.90 22.09
N LYS A 27 25.12 -17.23 20.96
CA LYS A 27 26.23 -17.66 20.08
C LYS A 27 27.59 -17.10 20.48
N THR A 28 27.68 -16.03 21.25
CA THR A 28 28.94 -15.51 21.78
C THR A 28 29.48 -16.34 22.94
N ASP A 29 28.61 -16.95 23.73
CA ASP A 29 29.02 -17.81 24.85
C ASP A 29 29.61 -19.15 24.40
N ASP A 30 29.27 -19.66 23.20
CA ASP A 30 29.81 -20.91 22.64
C ASP A 30 31.22 -20.76 21.99
N ILE A 31 31.77 -19.55 21.90
CA ILE A 31 33.07 -19.29 21.23
C ILE A 31 34.22 -19.16 22.22
N GLU A 32 33.97 -19.12 23.53
CA GLU A 32 35.04 -18.90 24.52
C GLU A 32 35.84 -20.13 24.95
N ASP A 33 35.61 -21.33 24.46
CA ASP A 33 36.32 -22.50 24.93
C ASP A 33 36.74 -23.47 23.81
N GLU A 34 37.79 -23.11 23.04
CA GLU A 34 38.78 -24.08 22.55
C GLU A 34 39.96 -23.37 21.85
N GLY A 35 41.15 -23.48 22.45
CA GLY A 35 42.38 -23.28 21.68
C GLY A 35 43.53 -22.55 22.35
N ALA A 36 43.91 -22.99 23.54
CA ALA A 36 45.24 -22.69 24.04
C ALA A 36 46.25 -23.59 23.36
N GLY A 37 47.13 -23.03 22.54
CA GLY A 37 48.23 -23.77 21.93
C GLY A 37 49.21 -22.85 21.23
N GLY A 38 50.11 -22.29 22.00
CA GLY A 38 51.28 -21.52 21.75
C GLY A 38 51.90 -21.42 20.36
N VAL A 39 52.39 -20.26 20.07
CA VAL A 39 53.81 -19.92 19.79
C VAL A 39 53.94 -18.41 19.68
N SER A 40 54.64 -17.85 20.63
CA SER A 40 55.17 -16.48 20.59
C SER A 40 56.06 -16.28 19.38
N ARG A 41 55.72 -15.29 18.58
CA ARG A 41 56.68 -14.52 17.78
C ARG A 41 56.23 -13.07 17.77
N ASP A 42 57.04 -12.25 18.45
CA ASP A 42 56.97 -10.79 18.37
C ASP A 42 56.93 -10.33 16.92
N ASN A 43 55.81 -9.76 16.53
CA ASN A 43 55.75 -8.74 15.49
C ASN A 43 54.60 -7.79 15.88
N ASP A 44 55.04 -6.65 16.30
CA ASP A 44 54.26 -5.47 16.63
C ASP A 44 53.50 -4.97 15.36
N PHE A 45 52.34 -5.53 15.09
CA PHE A 45 51.37 -4.99 14.15
C PHE A 45 49.96 -5.15 14.77
N GLY A 46 49.35 -4.04 15.11
CA GLY A 46 48.04 -3.80 15.69
C GLY A 46 46.93 -4.84 15.50
N GLY A 47 47.05 -6.03 16.10
CA GLY A 47 46.11 -7.14 15.92
C GLY A 47 44.81 -7.06 16.76
N SER A 48 44.75 -6.22 17.79
CA SER A 48 43.57 -6.17 18.66
C SER A 48 42.38 -5.42 18.03
N GLY A 49 42.66 -4.49 17.10
CA GLY A 49 41.59 -3.75 16.41
C GLY A 49 40.82 -4.60 15.36
N TYR A 50 41.53 -5.54 14.71
CA TYR A 50 40.92 -6.38 13.67
C TYR A 50 39.99 -7.45 14.24
N VAL A 51 40.35 -8.06 15.36
CA VAL A 51 39.54 -9.10 16.00
C VAL A 51 38.28 -8.50 16.62
N SER A 52 38.36 -7.32 17.24
CA SER A 52 37.19 -6.61 17.78
C SER A 52 36.25 -6.12 16.67
N GLN A 53 36.78 -5.71 15.51
CA GLN A 53 35.99 -5.28 14.39
C GLN A 53 35.30 -6.45 13.69
N ALA A 54 35.96 -7.59 13.55
CA ALA A 54 35.36 -8.81 13.00
C ALA A 54 34.26 -9.39 13.92
N ALA A 55 34.44 -9.34 15.25
CA ALA A 55 33.43 -9.72 16.20
C ALA A 55 32.20 -8.80 16.15
N ALA A 56 32.42 -7.49 16.10
CA ALA A 56 31.33 -6.53 15.96
C ALA A 56 30.57 -6.65 14.62
N ASP A 57 31.28 -6.95 13.52
CA ASP A 57 30.65 -7.18 12.23
C ASP A 57 29.86 -8.50 12.22
N MET A 58 30.35 -9.54 12.89
CA MET A 58 29.63 -10.81 13.04
C MET A 58 28.37 -10.65 13.90
N GLU A 59 28.45 -9.91 14.98
CA GLU A 59 27.29 -9.57 15.85
C GLU A 59 26.23 -8.80 15.07
N ARG A 60 26.61 -7.81 14.26
CA ARG A 60 25.68 -7.09 13.37
C ARG A 60 25.01 -8.01 12.37
N ILE A 61 25.77 -8.90 11.72
CA ILE A 61 25.23 -9.86 10.75
C ILE A 61 24.24 -10.82 11.45
N MET A 62 24.59 -11.32 12.63
CA MET A 62 23.72 -12.21 13.40
C MET A 62 22.40 -11.51 13.83
N THR A 63 22.49 -10.28 14.32
CA THR A 63 21.33 -9.46 14.68
C THR A 63 20.44 -9.20 13.46
N GLN A 64 21.04 -8.93 12.32
CA GLN A 64 20.28 -8.73 11.08
C GLN A 64 19.58 -10.02 10.62
N ILE A 65 20.25 -11.16 10.66
CA ILE A 65 19.66 -12.48 10.30
C ILE A 65 18.51 -12.82 11.23
N ALA A 66 18.67 -12.59 12.54
CA ALA A 66 17.60 -12.84 13.52
C ALA A 66 16.40 -11.92 13.31
N GLY A 67 16.64 -10.62 13.03
CA GLY A 67 15.59 -9.67 12.67
C GLY A 67 14.85 -10.08 11.39
N ASP A 68 15.58 -10.45 10.35
CA ASP A 68 14.95 -10.89 9.09
C ASP A 68 14.12 -12.17 9.28
N ALA A 69 14.57 -13.11 10.11
CA ALA A 69 13.81 -14.33 10.43
C ALA A 69 12.51 -14.02 11.20
N ALA A 70 12.57 -13.09 12.16
CA ALA A 70 11.39 -12.67 12.92
C ALA A 70 10.37 -11.93 12.02
N TYR A 71 10.82 -11.06 11.11
CA TYR A 71 9.95 -10.42 10.13
C TYR A 71 9.33 -11.42 9.14
N MET A 72 10.07 -12.46 8.74
CA MET A 72 9.51 -13.53 7.89
C MET A 72 8.39 -14.28 8.61
N GLN A 73 8.58 -14.63 9.88
CA GLN A 73 7.54 -15.30 10.68
C GLN A 73 6.30 -14.41 10.81
N TYR A 74 6.45 -13.13 11.08
CA TYR A 74 5.33 -12.20 11.15
C TYR A 74 4.59 -12.09 9.81
N ASP A 75 5.30 -12.01 8.70
CA ASP A 75 4.68 -11.95 7.36
C ASP A 75 3.93 -13.25 7.00
N GLU A 76 4.42 -14.41 7.45
CA GLU A 76 3.70 -15.68 7.32
C GLU A 76 2.41 -15.67 8.16
N GLU A 77 2.47 -15.23 9.42
CA GLU A 77 1.31 -15.09 10.30
C GLU A 77 0.29 -14.09 9.72
N LEU A 78 0.74 -12.95 9.19
CA LEU A 78 -0.10 -11.99 8.49
C LEU A 78 -0.76 -12.62 7.27
N THR A 79 -0.02 -13.38 6.47
CA THR A 79 -0.57 -14.07 5.30
C THR A 79 -1.66 -15.07 5.69
N ASP A 80 -1.43 -15.84 6.75
CA ASP A 80 -2.41 -16.77 7.30
C ASP A 80 -3.67 -16.07 7.82
N GLU A 81 -3.52 -14.89 8.43
CA GLU A 81 -4.64 -14.08 8.89
C GLU A 81 -5.46 -13.56 7.70
N LEU A 82 -4.80 -13.01 6.70
CA LEU A 82 -5.44 -12.53 5.48
C LEU A 82 -6.19 -13.67 4.76
N GLN A 83 -5.61 -14.89 4.73
CA GLN A 83 -6.29 -16.06 4.17
C GLN A 83 -7.52 -16.44 4.98
N ARG A 84 -7.44 -16.44 6.31
CA ARG A 84 -8.60 -16.70 7.19
C ARG A 84 -9.70 -15.65 7.02
N GLU A 85 -9.35 -14.39 6.75
CA GLU A 85 -10.31 -13.34 6.40
C GLU A 85 -10.96 -13.62 5.05
N ALA A 86 -10.18 -13.97 4.03
CA ALA A 86 -10.68 -14.32 2.70
C ALA A 86 -11.68 -15.47 2.76
N ASP A 87 -11.40 -16.52 3.54
CA ASP A 87 -12.26 -17.70 3.68
C ASP A 87 -13.60 -17.38 4.37
N LYS A 88 -13.70 -16.31 5.14
CA LYS A 88 -14.95 -15.87 5.79
C LYS A 88 -15.87 -15.08 4.86
N ILE A 89 -15.34 -14.56 3.76
CA ILE A 89 -16.08 -13.70 2.84
C ILE A 89 -17.04 -14.53 1.98
N ARG A 90 -18.24 -14.02 1.79
CA ARG A 90 -19.22 -14.57 0.85
C ARG A 90 -19.09 -13.88 -0.49
N TYR A 91 -18.45 -14.55 -1.44
CA TYR A 91 -18.17 -13.98 -2.75
C TYR A 91 -19.39 -13.88 -3.68
N GLY A 92 -20.50 -14.47 -3.32
CA GLY A 92 -21.74 -14.45 -4.13
C GLY A 92 -21.89 -15.66 -5.05
N ASN A 93 -23.04 -15.73 -5.73
CA ASN A 93 -23.39 -16.88 -6.56
C ASN A 93 -22.51 -17.01 -7.81
N ALA A 94 -22.04 -15.90 -8.37
CA ALA A 94 -21.16 -15.86 -9.53
C ALA A 94 -19.78 -16.51 -9.28
N HIS A 95 -19.41 -16.65 -8.00
CA HIS A 95 -18.13 -17.20 -7.57
C HIS A 95 -18.29 -18.50 -6.75
N ARG A 96 -19.42 -19.21 -6.94
CA ARG A 96 -19.69 -20.43 -6.18
C ARG A 96 -18.68 -21.53 -6.53
N GLY A 97 -17.98 -22.03 -5.50
CA GLY A 97 -16.94 -23.06 -5.66
C GLY A 97 -15.57 -22.53 -6.05
N ILE A 98 -15.41 -21.22 -6.13
CA ILE A 98 -14.13 -20.55 -6.33
C ILE A 98 -13.57 -20.13 -4.97
N HIS A 99 -12.29 -20.40 -4.73
CA HIS A 99 -11.54 -19.96 -3.57
C HIS A 99 -10.69 -18.73 -3.94
N VAL A 100 -10.43 -17.90 -2.96
CA VAL A 100 -9.49 -16.77 -3.09
C VAL A 100 -8.27 -17.11 -2.26
N HIS A 101 -7.14 -17.30 -2.93
CA HIS A 101 -5.86 -17.57 -2.31
C HIS A 101 -5.07 -16.27 -2.15
N ILE A 102 -4.56 -16.03 -0.96
CA ILE A 102 -3.74 -14.86 -0.67
C ILE A 102 -2.27 -15.25 -0.78
N ASN A 103 -1.59 -14.62 -1.72
CA ASN A 103 -0.16 -14.80 -1.94
C ASN A 103 0.58 -13.57 -1.47
N ARG A 104 1.42 -13.69 -0.45
CA ARG A 104 2.32 -12.65 0.00
C ARG A 104 3.74 -13.19 0.10
N MET A 105 4.68 -12.44 -0.46
CA MET A 105 6.08 -12.79 -0.41
C MET A 105 6.65 -12.47 0.99
N SER A 106 6.86 -13.48 1.83
CA SER A 106 7.45 -13.33 3.17
C SER A 106 8.94 -12.96 3.10
N TYR A 107 9.67 -13.58 2.16
CA TYR A 107 11.06 -13.27 1.90
C TYR A 107 11.24 -12.52 0.57
N VAL A 108 11.79 -11.33 0.65
CA VAL A 108 12.09 -10.50 -0.54
C VAL A 108 13.52 -10.78 -1.00
N GLU A 109 13.66 -11.37 -2.17
CA GLU A 109 14.95 -11.67 -2.76
C GLU A 109 15.76 -10.38 -3.04
N PRO A 110 17.09 -10.40 -2.87
CA PRO A 110 17.96 -9.26 -3.19
C PRO A 110 17.80 -8.74 -4.62
N ALA A 111 17.46 -9.61 -5.57
CA ALA A 111 17.23 -9.26 -6.96
C ALA A 111 16.09 -8.23 -7.12
N TYR A 112 14.99 -8.35 -6.34
CA TYR A 112 13.91 -7.37 -6.37
C TYR A 112 14.34 -6.02 -5.79
N MET A 113 15.19 -6.02 -4.77
CA MET A 113 15.75 -4.78 -4.20
C MET A 113 16.64 -4.06 -5.22
N GLU A 114 17.52 -4.79 -5.91
CA GLU A 114 18.35 -4.23 -6.98
C GLU A 114 17.51 -3.69 -8.15
N LEU A 115 16.48 -4.44 -8.56
CA LEU A 115 15.60 -4.03 -9.64
C LEU A 115 14.84 -2.74 -9.25
N TYR A 116 14.33 -2.68 -8.03
CA TYR A 116 13.67 -1.48 -7.50
C TYR A 116 14.61 -0.28 -7.51
N GLN A 117 15.85 -0.43 -7.04
CA GLN A 117 16.84 0.65 -7.04
C GLN A 117 17.13 1.20 -8.43
N LYS A 118 17.04 0.36 -9.46
CA LYS A 118 17.23 0.77 -10.86
C LYS A 118 16.02 1.50 -11.44
N VAL A 119 14.80 1.05 -11.10
CA VAL A 119 13.55 1.52 -11.72
C VAL A 119 12.90 2.66 -10.95
N ALA A 120 12.96 2.64 -9.61
CA ALA A 120 12.21 3.57 -8.77
C ALA A 120 12.64 5.05 -8.84
N PRO A 121 13.93 5.44 -8.99
CA PRO A 121 14.34 6.83 -8.86
C PRO A 121 13.53 7.83 -9.71
N PRO A 122 13.27 7.62 -11.01
CA PRO A 122 12.45 8.54 -11.80
C PRO A 122 10.98 8.56 -11.34
N LEU A 123 10.44 7.43 -10.86
CA LEU A 123 9.07 7.31 -10.36
C LEU A 123 8.90 8.07 -9.03
N LEU A 124 9.86 7.96 -8.14
CA LEU A 124 9.87 8.68 -6.85
C LEU A 124 9.94 10.20 -7.03
N LEU A 125 10.57 10.70 -8.10
CA LEU A 125 10.52 12.13 -8.43
C LEU A 125 9.10 12.60 -8.76
N ILE A 126 8.31 11.76 -9.42
CA ILE A 126 6.89 12.06 -9.71
C ILE A 126 6.11 12.10 -8.40
N SER A 127 6.26 11.10 -7.53
CA SER A 127 5.64 11.07 -6.21
C SER A 127 5.96 12.34 -5.40
N LYS A 128 7.23 12.71 -5.29
CA LYS A 128 7.66 13.93 -4.59
C LYS A 128 7.05 15.21 -5.16
N ARG A 129 6.86 15.29 -6.50
CA ARG A 129 6.15 16.42 -7.12
C ARG A 129 4.68 16.46 -6.71
N LEU A 130 4.01 15.31 -6.65
CA LEU A 130 2.62 15.21 -6.21
C LEU A 130 2.49 15.59 -4.72
N GLN A 131 3.40 15.11 -3.87
CA GLN A 131 3.44 15.47 -2.45
C GLN A 131 3.59 16.99 -2.26
N LYS A 132 4.49 17.63 -3.02
CA LYS A 132 4.67 19.09 -2.97
C LYS A 132 3.43 19.89 -3.34
N GLN A 133 2.58 19.38 -4.24
CA GLN A 133 1.34 20.08 -4.65
C GLN A 133 0.32 20.23 -3.52
N ILE A 134 0.40 19.38 -2.51
CA ILE A 134 -0.53 19.38 -1.39
C ILE A 134 0.13 19.76 -0.06
N ALA A 135 1.46 19.85 -0.01
CA ALA A 135 2.23 20.05 1.21
C ALA A 135 1.74 21.24 2.05
N GLN A 136 1.47 22.39 1.41
CA GLN A 136 0.98 23.58 2.14
C GLN A 136 -0.43 23.34 2.71
N ILE A 137 -1.30 22.70 1.97
CA ILE A 137 -2.68 22.40 2.40
C ILE A 137 -2.66 21.44 3.59
N LEU A 138 -1.79 20.43 3.55
CA LEU A 138 -1.62 19.49 4.66
C LEU A 138 -1.03 20.15 5.89
N LYS A 139 -0.07 21.05 5.71
CA LYS A 139 0.49 21.83 6.80
C LYS A 139 -0.60 22.67 7.49
N ASP A 140 -1.38 23.42 6.70
CA ASP A 140 -2.48 24.23 7.22
C ASP A 140 -3.56 23.36 7.92
N TYR A 141 -3.75 22.13 7.45
CA TYR A 141 -4.68 21.18 8.05
C TYR A 141 -4.17 20.62 9.38
N ARG A 142 -2.90 20.22 9.45
CA ARG A 142 -2.25 19.74 10.67
C ARG A 142 -2.15 20.86 11.73
N ASP A 143 -1.79 22.06 11.32
CA ASP A 143 -1.66 23.21 12.23
C ASP A 143 -3.00 23.82 12.66
N GLY A 144 -4.11 23.33 12.14
CA GLY A 144 -5.43 23.90 12.39
C GLY A 144 -5.65 25.18 11.59
N GLY A 145 -5.75 25.08 10.28
CA GLY A 145 -5.88 26.20 9.35
C GLY A 145 -7.13 27.07 9.56
N LYS A 146 -7.12 28.24 8.94
CA LYS A 146 -8.20 29.21 8.94
C LYS A 146 -9.11 29.05 7.71
N LEU A 147 -10.41 28.82 7.92
CA LEU A 147 -11.41 28.88 6.86
C LEU A 147 -11.93 30.33 6.78
N ASP A 148 -11.59 31.04 5.72
CA ASP A 148 -12.05 32.41 5.44
C ASP A 148 -13.23 32.42 4.47
N ASN A 149 -13.78 33.60 4.25
CA ASN A 149 -14.86 33.86 3.29
C ASN A 149 -16.14 33.05 3.54
N LEU A 150 -16.52 32.92 4.81
CA LEU A 150 -17.76 32.29 5.19
C LEU A 150 -18.89 33.31 5.29
N PRO A 151 -20.13 32.94 4.84
CA PRO A 151 -21.28 33.81 4.97
C PRO A 151 -21.77 33.97 6.40
N PHE A 152 -21.43 33.01 7.30
CA PHE A 152 -21.80 33.01 8.72
C PHE A 152 -20.65 32.49 9.58
N GLY A 153 -20.52 33.01 10.80
CA GLY A 153 -19.51 32.57 11.76
C GLY A 153 -19.42 33.43 13.03
N LYS A 154 -18.67 32.94 14.02
CA LYS A 154 -18.45 33.67 15.29
C LYS A 154 -17.34 34.72 15.21
N ARG A 155 -16.51 34.69 14.18
CA ARG A 155 -15.35 35.59 14.04
C ARG A 155 -15.40 36.27 12.69
N ILE A 156 -15.14 37.58 12.68
CA ILE A 156 -15.14 38.41 11.46
C ILE A 156 -13.70 38.65 11.03
N ASN A 157 -13.45 38.54 9.72
CA ASN A 157 -12.20 38.95 9.11
C ASN A 157 -12.30 40.44 8.70
N PRO A 158 -11.61 41.37 9.39
CA PRO A 158 -11.72 42.80 9.10
C PRO A 158 -11.32 43.14 7.65
N ARG A 159 -10.43 42.36 7.03
CA ARG A 159 -9.97 42.57 5.66
C ARG A 159 -11.04 42.33 4.61
N ASN A 160 -12.05 41.50 4.95
CA ASN A 160 -13.10 41.11 3.98
C ASN A 160 -14.38 41.94 4.13
N ILE A 161 -14.46 42.85 5.14
CA ILE A 161 -15.65 43.67 5.37
C ILE A 161 -15.93 44.63 4.18
N TYR A 162 -14.88 44.98 3.43
CA TYR A 162 -15.00 45.87 2.26
C TYR A 162 -15.49 45.15 0.97
N HIS A 163 -15.63 43.83 1.00
CA HIS A 163 -16.15 43.07 -0.13
C HIS A 163 -17.69 42.96 -0.01
N ASN A 164 -18.40 43.30 -1.09
CA ASN A 164 -19.88 43.28 -1.13
C ASN A 164 -20.49 41.88 -1.30
N ASP A 165 -19.72 40.82 -1.05
CA ASP A 165 -20.14 39.43 -1.24
C ASP A 165 -20.77 38.78 0.01
N GLY A 166 -20.85 39.51 1.14
CA GLY A 166 -21.41 39.03 2.38
C GLY A 166 -20.59 37.95 3.10
N LYS A 167 -19.36 37.66 2.66
CA LYS A 167 -18.52 36.56 3.16
C LYS A 167 -17.40 37.07 4.07
N PHE A 168 -17.76 37.67 5.20
CA PHE A 168 -16.78 38.30 6.11
C PHE A 168 -16.33 37.42 7.26
N PHE A 169 -16.93 36.24 7.46
CA PHE A 169 -16.65 35.42 8.63
C PHE A 169 -15.52 34.43 8.37
N TYR A 170 -14.86 34.02 9.45
CA TYR A 170 -13.90 32.95 9.45
C TYR A 170 -14.09 32.00 10.63
N LYS A 171 -13.63 30.76 10.44
CA LYS A 171 -13.56 29.71 11.44
C LYS A 171 -12.13 29.18 11.53
N LEU A 172 -11.62 29.01 12.74
CA LEU A 172 -10.38 28.26 12.94
C LEU A 172 -10.74 26.77 13.00
N LYS A 173 -10.08 25.96 12.21
CA LYS A 173 -10.14 24.49 12.31
C LYS A 173 -9.22 24.08 13.47
N LEU A 174 -9.61 23.04 14.18
CA LEU A 174 -8.73 22.36 15.12
C LEU A 174 -7.63 21.63 14.35
N PRO A 175 -6.41 21.54 14.90
CA PRO A 175 -5.37 20.66 14.36
C PRO A 175 -5.89 19.25 14.23
N GLN A 176 -5.53 18.59 13.15
CA GLN A 176 -5.83 17.17 12.90
C GLN A 176 -4.57 16.49 12.41
N ASP A 177 -4.17 15.42 13.07
CA ASP A 177 -2.94 14.69 12.75
C ASP A 177 -3.11 13.76 11.54
N LEU A 178 -4.30 13.19 11.35
CA LEU A 178 -4.58 12.22 10.30
C LEU A 178 -5.42 12.82 9.16
N ILE A 179 -5.07 12.46 7.93
CA ILE A 179 -5.78 12.91 6.72
C ILE A 179 -7.18 12.27 6.61
N GLY A 180 -7.41 11.17 7.30
CA GLY A 180 -8.71 10.48 7.34
C GLY A 180 -9.09 9.80 6.02
N ILE A 181 -8.10 9.35 5.24
CA ILE A 181 -8.26 8.63 3.98
C ILE A 181 -7.47 7.33 4.05
N ALA A 182 -8.07 6.22 3.66
CA ALA A 182 -7.41 4.96 3.36
C ALA A 182 -7.55 4.63 1.88
N VAL A 183 -6.51 4.07 1.28
CA VAL A 183 -6.44 3.75 -0.14
C VAL A 183 -6.19 2.26 -0.32
N ALA A 184 -6.97 1.60 -1.18
CA ALA A 184 -6.66 0.28 -1.69
C ALA A 184 -6.53 0.34 -3.22
N VAL A 185 -5.57 -0.38 -3.76
CA VAL A 185 -5.32 -0.50 -5.20
C VAL A 185 -5.45 -1.96 -5.59
N LEU A 186 -6.26 -2.25 -6.59
CA LEU A 186 -6.42 -3.58 -7.17
C LEU A 186 -5.98 -3.53 -8.64
N ASN A 187 -4.95 -4.28 -8.97
CA ASN A 187 -4.40 -4.36 -10.31
C ASN A 187 -4.79 -5.69 -10.95
N ASP A 188 -5.25 -5.62 -12.18
CA ASP A 188 -5.43 -6.76 -13.05
C ASP A 188 -4.06 -7.30 -13.49
N GLU A 189 -3.81 -8.57 -13.27
CA GLU A 189 -2.60 -9.30 -13.70
C GLU A 189 -2.93 -10.38 -14.72
N SER A 190 -4.04 -10.24 -15.43
CA SER A 190 -4.39 -11.17 -16.51
C SER A 190 -3.38 -11.10 -17.65
N GLY A 191 -3.35 -12.16 -18.46
CA GLY A 191 -2.42 -12.30 -19.58
C GLY A 191 -2.51 -11.16 -20.60
N SER A 192 -3.68 -10.52 -20.76
CA SER A 192 -3.89 -9.38 -21.66
C SER A 192 -3.09 -8.13 -21.22
N MET A 193 -2.75 -8.03 -19.95
CA MET A 193 -1.94 -6.95 -19.39
C MET A 193 -0.49 -6.96 -19.89
N SER A 194 -0.02 -8.06 -20.49
CA SER A 194 1.29 -8.12 -21.15
C SER A 194 1.35 -7.28 -22.43
N CYS A 195 0.20 -6.99 -23.05
CA CYS A 195 0.14 -6.20 -24.27
C CYS A 195 0.45 -4.73 -24.02
N SER A 196 1.28 -4.12 -24.89
CA SER A 196 1.55 -2.67 -24.88
C SER A 196 2.04 -2.14 -23.52
N ASP A 197 2.83 -2.94 -22.79
CA ASP A 197 3.43 -2.59 -21.51
C ASP A 197 2.43 -2.18 -20.40
N ARG A 198 1.16 -2.59 -20.49
CA ARG A 198 0.10 -2.22 -19.54
C ARG A 198 0.46 -2.56 -18.12
N ILE A 199 0.96 -3.79 -17.88
CA ILE A 199 1.41 -4.23 -16.55
C ILE A 199 2.57 -3.38 -16.01
N THR A 200 3.47 -2.92 -16.88
CA THR A 200 4.57 -2.03 -16.50
C THR A 200 4.05 -0.67 -16.04
N TYR A 201 3.03 -0.12 -16.69
CA TYR A 201 2.40 1.13 -16.24
C TYR A 201 1.60 0.96 -14.96
N ALA A 202 0.89 -0.18 -14.78
CA ALA A 202 0.20 -0.50 -13.54
C ALA A 202 1.18 -0.60 -12.37
N ARG A 203 2.27 -1.33 -12.53
CA ARG A 203 3.36 -1.45 -11.54
C ARG A 203 3.99 -0.10 -11.22
N SER A 204 4.33 0.69 -12.23
CA SER A 204 4.89 2.04 -12.05
C SER A 204 3.94 2.95 -11.28
N SER A 205 2.63 2.85 -11.58
CA SER A 205 1.59 3.58 -10.86
C SER A 205 1.52 3.16 -9.40
N SER A 206 1.57 1.86 -9.14
CA SER A 206 1.55 1.30 -7.79
C SER A 206 2.76 1.76 -6.96
N ILE A 207 3.97 1.80 -7.55
CA ILE A 207 5.17 2.32 -6.88
C ILE A 207 5.01 3.81 -6.52
N ILE A 208 4.51 4.62 -7.47
CA ILE A 208 4.30 6.06 -7.23
C ILE A 208 3.24 6.29 -6.16
N LEU A 209 2.12 5.56 -6.22
CA LEU A 209 1.04 5.69 -5.23
C LEU A 209 1.47 5.22 -3.85
N TYR A 210 2.25 4.13 -3.77
CA TYR A 210 2.80 3.64 -2.52
C TYR A 210 3.67 4.71 -1.84
N ASP A 211 4.69 5.22 -2.54
CA ASP A 211 5.59 6.26 -2.00
C ASP A 211 4.83 7.56 -1.68
N PHE A 212 3.86 7.93 -2.55
CA PHE A 212 3.03 9.11 -2.32
C PHE A 212 2.22 8.99 -1.02
N CYS A 213 1.54 7.88 -0.82
CA CYS A 213 0.70 7.66 0.36
C CYS A 213 1.54 7.51 1.63
N LYS A 214 2.61 6.71 1.59
CA LYS A 214 3.53 6.56 2.73
C LYS A 214 4.16 7.90 3.13
N GLY A 215 4.57 8.74 2.17
CA GLY A 215 5.12 10.07 2.46
C GLY A 215 4.12 11.08 3.05
N LEU A 216 2.84 10.77 3.05
CA LEU A 216 1.75 11.57 3.61
C LEU A 216 1.06 10.91 4.81
N ASP A 217 1.58 9.79 5.31
CA ASP A 217 0.97 8.96 6.36
C ASP A 217 -0.47 8.52 6.01
N ILE A 218 -0.72 8.19 4.73
CA ILE A 218 -1.99 7.66 4.25
C ILE A 218 -1.87 6.13 4.22
N PRO A 219 -2.71 5.38 4.94
CA PRO A 219 -2.76 3.93 4.84
C PRO A 219 -3.05 3.49 3.40
N ILE A 220 -2.22 2.60 2.87
CA ILE A 220 -2.35 2.06 1.52
C ILE A 220 -2.12 0.56 1.51
N ALA A 221 -3.01 -0.17 0.82
CA ALA A 221 -2.80 -1.57 0.47
C ALA A 221 -2.84 -1.73 -1.05
N ILE A 222 -2.01 -2.62 -1.60
CA ILE A 222 -1.87 -2.82 -3.05
C ILE A 222 -1.89 -4.31 -3.34
N TYR A 223 -2.83 -4.70 -4.20
CA TYR A 223 -3.05 -6.07 -4.61
C TYR A 223 -2.95 -6.21 -6.12
N GLY A 224 -2.48 -7.37 -6.57
CA GLY A 224 -2.68 -7.86 -7.91
C GLY A 224 -3.61 -9.07 -7.87
N HIS A 225 -4.31 -9.36 -8.96
CA HIS A 225 -5.12 -10.56 -9.03
C HIS A 225 -5.06 -11.20 -10.40
N THR A 226 -5.14 -12.52 -10.40
CA THR A 226 -5.30 -13.33 -11.58
C THR A 226 -6.20 -14.53 -11.26
N GLU A 227 -6.61 -15.30 -12.26
CA GLU A 227 -7.32 -16.55 -12.09
C GLU A 227 -6.65 -17.64 -12.92
N GLU A 228 -6.46 -18.79 -12.28
CA GLU A 228 -6.15 -20.05 -12.95
C GLU A 228 -7.33 -21.03 -12.72
N ASP A 229 -7.27 -21.87 -11.68
CA ASP A 229 -8.43 -22.67 -11.22
C ASP A 229 -9.21 -21.91 -10.12
N ASN A 230 -8.52 -21.10 -9.34
CA ASN A 230 -9.02 -20.23 -8.28
C ASN A 230 -8.54 -18.81 -8.50
N VAL A 231 -9.01 -17.89 -7.68
CA VAL A 231 -8.51 -16.51 -7.71
C VAL A 231 -7.24 -16.42 -6.87
N GLU A 232 -6.14 -16.11 -7.52
CA GLU A 232 -4.88 -15.83 -6.88
C GLU A 232 -4.78 -14.32 -6.65
N LEU A 233 -4.66 -13.89 -5.39
CA LEU A 233 -4.56 -12.50 -4.99
C LEU A 233 -3.19 -12.25 -4.37
N TYR A 234 -2.41 -11.42 -5.02
CA TYR A 234 -1.05 -11.07 -4.61
C TYR A 234 -1.09 -9.82 -3.74
N ALA A 235 -0.78 -9.96 -2.45
CA ALA A 235 -0.73 -8.86 -1.49
C ALA A 235 0.67 -8.23 -1.48
N TYR A 236 0.90 -7.23 -2.32
CA TYR A 236 2.19 -6.54 -2.45
C TYR A 236 2.46 -5.56 -1.31
N ALA A 237 1.43 -4.84 -0.89
CA ALA A 237 1.47 -3.95 0.26
C ALA A 237 0.20 -4.13 1.09
N GLU A 238 0.38 -4.19 2.40
CA GLU A 238 -0.69 -4.32 3.37
C GLU A 238 -0.72 -3.15 4.36
N PHE A 239 -1.92 -2.88 4.89
CA PHE A 239 -2.07 -1.85 5.92
C PHE A 239 -1.26 -2.18 7.17
N ASP A 240 -1.14 -3.47 7.48
CA ASP A 240 -0.53 -4.00 8.69
C ASP A 240 0.91 -4.52 8.49
N SER A 241 1.52 -4.22 7.33
CA SER A 241 2.92 -4.58 7.05
C SER A 241 3.87 -3.72 7.86
N ILE A 242 4.82 -4.35 8.56
CA ILE A 242 5.80 -3.70 9.43
C ILE A 242 7.23 -3.74 8.89
N ASP A 243 7.55 -4.64 7.97
CA ASP A 243 8.92 -4.90 7.50
C ASP A 243 9.50 -3.85 6.54
N ASN A 244 8.69 -2.88 6.12
CA ASN A 244 9.03 -1.83 5.14
C ASN A 244 9.58 -2.36 3.80
N LYS A 245 9.28 -3.64 3.46
CA LYS A 245 9.74 -4.29 2.22
C LYS A 245 8.67 -4.29 1.10
N ASP A 246 7.48 -3.79 1.36
CA ASP A 246 6.37 -3.76 0.39
C ASP A 246 6.74 -3.12 -0.94
N GLN A 247 7.53 -2.06 -0.92
CA GLN A 247 8.03 -1.40 -2.14
C GLN A 247 8.80 -2.34 -3.07
N TYR A 248 9.48 -3.33 -2.52
CA TYR A 248 10.22 -4.32 -3.29
C TYR A 248 9.32 -5.45 -3.79
N ARG A 249 8.29 -5.83 -3.01
CA ARG A 249 7.27 -6.81 -3.42
C ARG A 249 6.52 -6.35 -4.67
N LEU A 250 6.33 -5.03 -4.85
CA LEU A 250 5.73 -4.45 -6.07
C LEU A 250 6.49 -4.81 -7.35
N MET A 251 7.76 -5.22 -7.25
CA MET A 251 8.56 -5.62 -8.42
C MET A 251 8.14 -6.98 -8.99
N ASP A 252 7.45 -7.82 -8.22
CA ASP A 252 6.92 -9.12 -8.67
C ASP A 252 5.65 -9.00 -9.55
N MET A 253 5.01 -7.82 -9.55
CA MET A 253 3.79 -7.60 -10.34
C MET A 253 4.03 -7.90 -11.82
N SER A 254 3.29 -8.88 -12.37
CA SER A 254 3.48 -9.38 -13.72
C SER A 254 2.16 -9.90 -14.31
N ALA A 255 2.05 -9.92 -15.64
CA ALA A 255 0.90 -10.51 -16.30
C ALA A 255 0.95 -12.04 -16.21
N ARG A 256 -0.17 -12.69 -15.84
CA ARG A 256 -0.26 -14.12 -15.50
C ARG A 256 -1.41 -14.82 -16.27
N GLY A 257 -2.43 -15.28 -15.55
CA GLY A 257 -3.53 -16.12 -16.06
C GLY A 257 -4.75 -15.36 -16.55
N GLY A 258 -5.94 -15.83 -16.14
CA GLY A 258 -7.24 -15.24 -16.46
C GLY A 258 -7.62 -14.07 -15.57
N ASN A 259 -8.89 -13.63 -15.68
CA ASN A 259 -9.39 -12.46 -14.96
C ASN A 259 -10.78 -12.73 -14.36
N ARG A 260 -10.85 -12.84 -13.02
CA ARG A 260 -12.10 -12.93 -12.24
C ARG A 260 -12.18 -11.79 -11.21
N ASP A 261 -12.36 -10.58 -11.72
CA ASP A 261 -12.34 -9.34 -10.93
C ASP A 261 -13.27 -9.34 -9.71
N GLY A 262 -14.48 -9.91 -9.85
CA GLY A 262 -15.53 -9.77 -8.83
C GLY A 262 -15.14 -10.32 -7.46
N ALA A 263 -14.53 -11.50 -7.42
CA ALA A 263 -14.08 -12.09 -6.15
C ALA A 263 -12.93 -11.28 -5.53
N ALA A 264 -11.92 -10.93 -6.34
CA ALA A 264 -10.81 -10.09 -5.90
C ALA A 264 -11.29 -8.72 -5.40
N LEU A 265 -12.18 -8.07 -6.14
CA LEU A 265 -12.75 -6.78 -5.79
C LEU A 265 -13.52 -6.83 -4.46
N ARG A 266 -14.28 -7.90 -4.22
CA ARG A 266 -15.03 -8.09 -2.98
C ARG A 266 -14.08 -8.25 -1.79
N TYR A 267 -13.03 -9.04 -1.92
CA TYR A 267 -12.02 -9.18 -0.88
C TYR A 267 -11.38 -7.83 -0.52
N VAL A 268 -10.87 -7.11 -1.52
CA VAL A 268 -10.20 -5.83 -1.28
C VAL A 268 -11.16 -4.78 -0.69
N ALA A 269 -12.43 -4.80 -1.12
CA ALA A 269 -13.45 -3.93 -0.54
C ALA A 269 -13.75 -4.27 0.94
N GLU A 270 -13.87 -5.55 1.31
CA GLU A 270 -14.04 -5.96 2.72
C GLU A 270 -12.81 -5.59 3.54
N ARG A 271 -11.60 -5.83 3.04
CA ARG A 271 -10.35 -5.43 3.70
C ARG A 271 -10.28 -3.91 3.93
N LEU A 272 -10.66 -3.11 2.94
CA LEU A 272 -10.72 -1.65 3.08
C LEU A 272 -11.81 -1.21 4.08
N MET A 273 -12.88 -1.99 4.23
CA MET A 273 -13.95 -1.69 5.20
C MET A 273 -13.49 -1.85 6.66
N THR A 274 -12.46 -2.65 6.94
CA THR A 274 -11.91 -2.79 8.31
C THR A 274 -11.22 -1.51 8.78
N ARG A 275 -10.82 -0.65 7.87
CA ARG A 275 -10.09 0.59 8.20
C ARG A 275 -10.98 1.61 8.90
N PRO A 276 -10.46 2.32 9.93
CA PRO A 276 -11.20 3.34 10.67
C PRO A 276 -11.38 4.65 9.91
N GLU A 277 -10.59 4.91 8.85
CA GLU A 277 -10.62 6.16 8.11
C GLU A 277 -12.01 6.40 7.48
N PRO A 278 -12.58 7.62 7.61
CA PRO A 278 -13.91 7.93 7.11
C PRO A 278 -14.00 7.93 5.58
N ILE A 279 -12.90 8.18 4.88
CA ILE A 279 -12.86 8.15 3.41
C ILE A 279 -12.05 6.95 2.97
N LYS A 280 -12.73 6.08 2.23
CA LYS A 280 -12.17 4.84 1.69
C LYS A 280 -12.16 4.93 0.17
N LEU A 281 -10.96 4.86 -0.42
CA LEU A 281 -10.78 4.91 -1.87
C LEU A 281 -10.33 3.55 -2.36
N LEU A 282 -11.05 2.97 -3.32
CA LEU A 282 -10.65 1.77 -4.02
C LEU A 282 -10.36 2.10 -5.47
N ILE A 283 -9.11 1.94 -5.88
CA ILE A 283 -8.63 2.21 -7.24
C ILE A 283 -8.44 0.87 -7.93
N ILE A 284 -9.02 0.72 -9.10
CA ILE A 284 -8.94 -0.49 -9.92
C ILE A 284 -8.20 -0.14 -11.20
N THR A 285 -7.23 -0.95 -11.57
CA THR A 285 -6.50 -0.83 -12.84
C THR A 285 -6.76 -2.09 -13.66
N SER A 286 -7.47 -1.98 -14.78
CA SER A 286 -7.81 -3.11 -15.65
C SER A 286 -7.78 -2.67 -17.12
N ASP A 287 -7.57 -3.62 -18.00
CA ASP A 287 -7.52 -3.39 -19.46
C ASP A 287 -8.79 -3.83 -20.20
N GLY A 288 -9.73 -4.49 -19.53
CA GLY A 288 -10.89 -5.03 -20.22
C GLY A 288 -12.00 -5.58 -19.35
N GLN A 289 -12.69 -6.56 -19.91
CA GLN A 289 -13.76 -7.30 -19.27
C GLN A 289 -13.21 -8.51 -18.51
N PRO A 290 -13.94 -8.96 -17.46
CA PRO A 290 -13.69 -10.26 -16.87
C PRO A 290 -13.70 -11.36 -17.92
N ALA A 291 -12.68 -12.22 -17.90
CA ALA A 291 -12.50 -13.30 -18.85
C ALA A 291 -11.99 -14.55 -18.14
N ALA A 292 -12.85 -15.13 -17.31
CA ALA A 292 -12.59 -16.34 -16.56
C ALA A 292 -13.54 -17.47 -16.92
N CYS A 293 -13.21 -18.70 -16.57
CA CYS A 293 -14.09 -19.85 -16.80
C CYS A 293 -15.42 -19.67 -16.05
N GLY A 294 -16.53 -19.58 -16.79
CA GLY A 294 -17.86 -19.35 -16.20
C GLY A 294 -18.07 -17.95 -15.61
N TYR A 295 -17.17 -16.99 -15.89
CA TYR A 295 -17.31 -15.60 -15.42
C TYR A 295 -16.87 -14.62 -16.51
N TYR A 296 -17.78 -14.27 -17.42
CA TYR A 296 -17.52 -13.39 -18.56
C TYR A 296 -18.80 -12.68 -19.02
N GLY A 297 -18.63 -11.67 -19.88
CA GLY A 297 -19.73 -10.96 -20.55
C GLY A 297 -20.66 -10.23 -19.59
N THR A 298 -21.93 -10.16 -19.97
CA THR A 298 -22.96 -9.35 -19.27
C THR A 298 -23.24 -9.80 -17.83
N GLU A 299 -23.09 -11.08 -17.53
CA GLU A 299 -23.30 -11.62 -16.17
C GLU A 299 -22.19 -11.16 -15.22
N ALA A 300 -20.94 -11.24 -15.67
CA ALA A 300 -19.80 -10.73 -14.90
C ALA A 300 -19.86 -9.20 -14.72
N GLU A 301 -20.23 -8.47 -15.78
CA GLU A 301 -20.46 -7.01 -15.63
C GLU A 301 -21.59 -6.69 -14.64
N ALA A 302 -22.65 -7.47 -14.62
CA ALA A 302 -23.76 -7.26 -13.69
C ALA A 302 -23.33 -7.52 -12.25
N ASP A 303 -22.50 -8.55 -12.03
CA ASP A 303 -21.92 -8.85 -10.72
C ASP A 303 -21.01 -7.70 -10.24
N LEU A 304 -20.08 -7.23 -11.09
CA LEU A 304 -19.21 -6.10 -10.75
C LEU A 304 -19.99 -4.82 -10.42
N ARG A 305 -21.04 -4.51 -11.18
CA ARG A 305 -21.92 -3.38 -10.87
C ARG A 305 -22.63 -3.57 -9.53
N GLY A 306 -23.05 -4.78 -9.23
CA GLY A 306 -23.67 -5.14 -7.95
C GLY A 306 -22.71 -4.93 -6.79
N ILE A 307 -21.47 -5.42 -6.91
CA ILE A 307 -20.42 -5.24 -5.92
C ILE A 307 -20.12 -3.74 -5.72
N LYS A 308 -19.89 -2.99 -6.81
CA LYS A 308 -19.70 -1.53 -6.73
C LYS A 308 -20.84 -0.86 -5.99
N GLN A 309 -22.09 -1.15 -6.32
CA GLN A 309 -23.25 -0.57 -5.66
C GLN A 309 -23.31 -0.89 -4.17
N GLU A 310 -23.08 -2.15 -3.81
CA GLU A 310 -23.06 -2.61 -2.42
C GLU A 310 -22.07 -1.80 -1.58
N TYR A 311 -20.80 -1.76 -2.02
CA TYR A 311 -19.75 -1.11 -1.25
C TYR A 311 -19.75 0.42 -1.35
N THR A 312 -20.28 0.99 -2.42
CA THR A 312 -20.53 2.45 -2.47
C THR A 312 -21.55 2.86 -1.40
N ARG A 313 -22.61 2.06 -1.17
CA ARG A 313 -23.56 2.30 -0.07
C ARG A 313 -22.91 2.15 1.31
N LYS A 314 -21.90 1.29 1.43
CA LYS A 314 -21.07 1.14 2.65
C LYS A 314 -20.04 2.26 2.82
N GLY A 315 -19.88 3.17 1.85
CA GLY A 315 -19.02 4.35 1.93
C GLY A 315 -17.69 4.27 1.16
N ILE A 316 -17.45 3.22 0.37
CA ILE A 316 -16.27 3.14 -0.50
C ILE A 316 -16.49 3.96 -1.78
N LYS A 317 -15.50 4.76 -2.16
CA LYS A 317 -15.43 5.45 -3.44
C LYS A 317 -14.59 4.65 -4.42
N PHE A 318 -15.19 4.23 -5.52
CA PHE A 318 -14.55 3.45 -6.56
C PHE A 318 -14.02 4.32 -7.68
N PHE A 319 -12.81 4.01 -8.14
CA PHE A 319 -12.20 4.61 -9.32
C PHE A 319 -11.57 3.52 -10.17
N ALA A 320 -12.03 3.38 -11.39
CA ALA A 320 -11.51 2.39 -12.33
C ALA A 320 -10.71 3.07 -13.44
N ALA A 321 -9.43 2.82 -13.47
CA ALA A 321 -8.50 3.25 -14.51
C ALA A 321 -8.49 2.24 -15.65
N ALA A 322 -9.15 2.58 -16.77
CA ALA A 322 -9.16 1.76 -17.96
C ALA A 322 -7.91 2.00 -18.80
N ILE A 323 -7.04 1.00 -18.91
CA ILE A 323 -5.76 1.07 -19.62
C ILE A 323 -5.72 0.27 -20.93
N GLY A 324 -6.83 -0.39 -21.28
CA GLY A 324 -6.98 -1.20 -22.48
C GLY A 324 -7.85 -0.58 -23.56
N ASN A 325 -8.26 -1.42 -24.49
CA ASN A 325 -9.15 -1.04 -25.60
C ASN A 325 -10.62 -1.13 -25.21
N ASP A 326 -10.97 -1.90 -24.20
CA ASP A 326 -12.35 -2.16 -23.75
C ASP A 326 -12.88 -1.13 -22.75
N LYS A 327 -12.51 0.12 -22.94
CA LYS A 327 -12.90 1.25 -22.08
C LYS A 327 -14.40 1.39 -21.88
N GLU A 328 -15.18 1.10 -22.94
CA GLU A 328 -16.64 1.19 -22.89
C GLU A 328 -17.24 0.23 -21.87
N ASN A 329 -16.67 -0.97 -21.72
CA ASN A 329 -17.12 -1.95 -20.76
C ASN A 329 -16.84 -1.50 -19.32
N ILE A 330 -15.62 -1.03 -19.06
CA ILE A 330 -15.23 -0.50 -17.75
C ILE A 330 -16.07 0.74 -17.43
N GLN A 331 -16.32 1.61 -18.39
CA GLN A 331 -17.20 2.77 -18.20
C GLN A 331 -18.63 2.35 -17.84
N ARG A 332 -19.20 1.30 -18.48
CA ARG A 332 -20.52 0.78 -18.13
C ARG A 332 -20.58 0.20 -16.72
N ILE A 333 -19.50 -0.41 -16.23
CA ILE A 333 -19.42 -0.98 -14.89
C ILE A 333 -19.28 0.12 -13.84
N TYR A 334 -18.29 1.01 -14.02
CA TYR A 334 -17.88 1.96 -12.99
C TYR A 334 -18.46 3.37 -13.13
N MET A 335 -19.14 3.69 -14.26
CA MET A 335 -19.88 4.93 -14.50
C MET A 335 -19.11 6.19 -14.03
N ASP A 336 -19.58 6.85 -12.98
CA ASP A 336 -19.01 8.05 -12.35
C ASP A 336 -17.61 7.86 -11.75
N GLY A 337 -17.22 6.62 -11.45
CA GLY A 337 -15.89 6.24 -11.01
C GLY A 337 -14.93 5.89 -12.16
N PHE A 338 -15.37 5.99 -13.40
CA PHE A 338 -14.53 5.69 -14.56
C PHE A 338 -13.49 6.78 -14.82
N LEU A 339 -12.24 6.36 -15.04
CA LEU A 339 -11.13 7.21 -15.42
C LEU A 339 -10.61 6.77 -16.79
N ASP A 340 -10.84 7.60 -17.83
CA ASP A 340 -10.27 7.34 -19.15
C ASP A 340 -8.77 7.65 -19.16
N ILE A 341 -7.96 6.62 -19.31
CA ILE A 341 -6.51 6.71 -19.41
C ILE A 341 -6.09 6.45 -20.86
N THR A 342 -6.23 7.46 -21.68
CA THR A 342 -5.82 7.38 -23.10
C THR A 342 -4.30 7.34 -23.25
N ASN A 343 -3.57 7.99 -22.34
CA ASN A 343 -2.11 8.00 -22.33
C ASN A 343 -1.62 7.32 -21.07
N LEU A 344 -1.09 6.10 -21.22
CA LEU A 344 -0.59 5.26 -20.12
C LEU A 344 0.53 5.93 -19.32
N GLU A 345 1.40 6.72 -19.97
CA GLU A 345 2.47 7.44 -19.28
C GLU A 345 1.94 8.45 -18.24
N LYS A 346 0.70 8.91 -18.41
CA LYS A 346 0.04 9.83 -17.48
C LYS A 346 -0.75 9.13 -16.38
N LEU A 347 -0.91 7.80 -16.45
CA LEU A 347 -1.68 7.04 -15.47
C LEU A 347 -1.25 7.32 -14.02
N PRO A 348 0.05 7.25 -13.66
CA PRO A 348 0.49 7.48 -12.28
C PRO A 348 0.16 8.88 -11.79
N VAL A 349 0.36 9.88 -12.66
CA VAL A 349 0.09 11.30 -12.33
C VAL A 349 -1.41 11.56 -12.15
N ASN A 350 -2.25 10.93 -12.96
CA ASN A 350 -3.69 11.10 -12.90
C ASN A 350 -4.25 10.45 -11.62
N LEU A 351 -3.79 9.25 -11.26
CA LEU A 351 -4.18 8.59 -10.01
C LEU A 351 -3.72 9.38 -8.78
N GLY A 352 -2.49 9.88 -8.76
CA GLY A 352 -2.01 10.74 -7.69
C GLY A 352 -2.83 12.03 -7.54
N LYS A 353 -3.18 12.69 -8.65
CA LYS A 353 -4.05 13.88 -8.63
C LYS A 353 -5.46 13.57 -8.11
N LEU A 354 -6.00 12.40 -8.42
CA LEU A 354 -7.28 11.96 -7.90
C LEU A 354 -7.25 11.86 -6.36
N ILE A 355 -6.24 11.22 -5.80
CA ILE A 355 -6.08 11.15 -4.34
C ILE A 355 -5.96 12.56 -3.76
N ILE A 356 -5.12 13.42 -4.34
CA ILE A 356 -4.99 14.83 -3.94
C ILE A 356 -6.35 15.55 -3.94
N GLN A 357 -7.17 15.33 -4.94
CA GLN A 357 -8.50 15.93 -5.01
C GLN A 357 -9.41 15.41 -3.88
N GLN A 358 -9.37 14.11 -3.58
CA GLN A 358 -10.15 13.56 -2.46
C GLN A 358 -9.68 14.09 -1.11
N ILE A 359 -8.36 14.25 -0.91
CA ILE A 359 -7.80 14.89 0.28
C ILE A 359 -8.32 16.33 0.42
N LYS A 360 -8.24 17.13 -0.66
CA LYS A 360 -8.73 18.51 -0.66
C LYS A 360 -10.22 18.61 -0.33
N ASN A 361 -11.04 17.73 -0.90
CA ASN A 361 -12.46 17.68 -0.64
C ASN A 361 -12.76 17.34 0.82
N ASN A 362 -11.99 16.41 1.42
CA ASN A 362 -12.13 16.06 2.84
C ASN A 362 -11.75 17.23 3.76
N ILE A 363 -10.64 17.89 3.46
CA ILE A 363 -10.16 19.06 4.24
C ILE A 363 -11.16 20.23 4.15
N ALA A 364 -11.86 20.39 3.02
CA ALA A 364 -12.81 21.46 2.80
C ALA A 364 -14.18 21.21 3.46
N ALA A 365 -14.55 19.95 3.70
CA ALA A 365 -15.81 19.55 4.36
C ALA A 365 -15.73 19.73 5.88
#